data_a4123d81df90cd70da4184dc3ed52dec
#
_entry.id   a4123d81df90cd70da4184dc3ed52dec
#
_cell.length_a   1.000
_cell.length_b   1.000
_cell.length_c   1.000
_cell.angle_alpha   90.00
_cell.angle_beta   90.00
_cell.angle_gamma   90.00
#
_symmetry.space_group_name_H-M   'P 1'
#
loop_
_entity.id
_entity.type
_entity.pdbx_description
1 polymer ?
#
loop_
_entity_poly.entity_id
_entity_poly.type
_entity_poly.pdbx_seq_one_letter_code
_entity_poly.pdbx_strand_id
1 'polypeptide(L)'
;MEPIKDYDALQRYMDRLGLFHMDLGLGRMETFWSVRGMPGIPVVHVVGTNGKGSTSTFLCSIARTHGIKAGLFTSPHFVSPRERVQVNRSLLGRDEWVALGNEVLATPGGAALTYFEFQTCLAMLAFEKRGVDMAVMEAGLGGRFDATTVFSPRLTLFTPIAMDHEKILGPTLADIARDKAAAIHPGSVAVTGPQRPEAMIELVNRAEAVGARLISASDVADPVGSARLGLSGPHQRDNARLALAGWRVFAAMAGIRGEADAEGFGLESAFVPGRLQRVSLSGRSIILDGAHNSHALVALGEALTSEGVRPASVIFACLADKDASAMLPLVRALTDGPVLVPGMDNERAADAARIASEMGGDARAVATLADGLEAALAARTEAQGPVLICGSLYLLGEFYRMHPEFLTK
;
A
#
# COMPACT_ATOMS: atom_id res chain seq x y z
N MET A 1 2.36 -30.16 -14.17
CA MET A 1 3.57 -29.31 -14.32
C MET A 1 4.63 -29.84 -13.38
N GLU A 2 5.92 -29.90 -13.81
CA GLU A 2 6.98 -30.25 -12.86
C GLU A 2 7.06 -29.23 -11.72
N PRO A 3 7.31 -29.69 -10.48
CA PRO A 3 7.43 -28.77 -9.35
C PRO A 3 8.58 -27.76 -9.55
N ILE A 4 8.34 -26.53 -9.17
CA ILE A 4 9.34 -25.47 -9.15
C ILE A 4 10.36 -25.79 -8.07
N LYS A 5 11.68 -25.74 -8.41
CA LYS A 5 12.77 -26.25 -7.57
C LYS A 5 13.30 -25.23 -6.56
N ASP A 6 13.31 -23.95 -6.92
CA ASP A 6 13.88 -22.88 -6.11
C ASP A 6 13.14 -21.55 -6.27
N TYR A 7 13.48 -20.59 -5.42
CA TYR A 7 12.81 -19.30 -5.39
C TYR A 7 13.01 -18.48 -6.67
N ASP A 8 14.18 -18.56 -7.28
CA ASP A 8 14.46 -17.80 -8.51
C ASP A 8 13.65 -18.34 -9.69
N ALA A 9 13.42 -19.67 -9.73
CA ALA A 9 12.52 -20.28 -10.69
C ALA A 9 11.06 -19.88 -10.45
N LEU A 10 10.63 -19.78 -9.18
CA LEU A 10 9.29 -19.29 -8.81
C LEU A 10 9.13 -17.82 -9.19
N GLN A 11 10.14 -17.01 -8.96
CA GLN A 11 10.11 -15.59 -9.35
C GLN A 11 9.96 -15.45 -10.86
N ARG A 12 10.78 -16.16 -11.64
CA ARG A 12 10.65 -16.18 -13.11
C ARG A 12 9.28 -16.69 -13.58
N TYR A 13 8.66 -17.62 -12.86
CA TYR A 13 7.29 -18.05 -13.16
C TYR A 13 6.30 -16.89 -12.93
N MET A 14 6.37 -16.23 -11.77
CA MET A 14 5.50 -15.10 -11.46
C MET A 14 5.70 -13.93 -12.44
N ASP A 15 6.96 -13.61 -12.80
CA ASP A 15 7.27 -12.53 -13.75
C ASP A 15 6.62 -12.79 -15.12
N ARG A 16 6.57 -14.05 -15.58
CA ARG A 16 5.87 -14.43 -16.82
C ARG A 16 4.35 -14.27 -16.76
N LEU A 17 3.74 -14.30 -15.57
CA LEU A 17 2.32 -13.99 -15.42
C LEU A 17 2.03 -12.51 -15.71
N GLY A 18 3.06 -11.67 -15.72
CA GLY A 18 2.99 -10.24 -16.01
C GLY A 18 2.47 -9.44 -14.81
N LEU A 19 3.37 -8.71 -14.15
CA LEU A 19 3.05 -7.86 -12.98
C LEU A 19 1.87 -6.89 -13.24
N PHE A 20 1.70 -6.48 -14.48
CA PHE A 20 0.70 -5.50 -14.92
C PHE A 20 -0.42 -6.11 -15.78
N HIS A 21 -0.39 -7.43 -15.98
CA HIS A 21 -1.48 -8.10 -16.70
C HIS A 21 -2.70 -8.18 -15.78
N MET A 22 -3.71 -7.39 -16.11
CA MET A 22 -4.98 -7.36 -15.38
C MET A 22 -6.06 -7.99 -16.26
N ASP A 23 -6.66 -9.03 -15.73
CA ASP A 23 -7.86 -9.66 -16.29
C ASP A 23 -8.93 -9.59 -15.20
N LEU A 24 -9.85 -8.63 -15.39
CA LEU A 24 -10.87 -8.31 -14.39
C LEU A 24 -11.90 -9.43 -14.30
N GLY A 25 -12.06 -10.00 -13.13
CA GLY A 25 -13.05 -11.04 -12.83
C GLY A 25 -12.60 -11.96 -11.70
N LEU A 26 -13.55 -12.48 -10.95
CA LEU A 26 -13.29 -13.39 -9.81
C LEU A 26 -13.35 -14.87 -10.15
N GLY A 27 -13.80 -15.22 -11.34
CA GLY A 27 -14.08 -16.63 -11.74
C GLY A 27 -12.89 -17.57 -11.57
N ARG A 28 -11.66 -17.12 -11.82
CA ARG A 28 -10.45 -17.93 -11.60
C ARG A 28 -10.22 -18.19 -10.11
N MET A 29 -10.37 -17.16 -9.29
CA MET A 29 -10.25 -17.25 -7.83
C MET A 29 -11.36 -18.14 -7.25
N GLU A 30 -12.60 -17.96 -7.69
CA GLU A 30 -13.74 -18.79 -7.29
C GLU A 30 -13.52 -20.26 -7.67
N THR A 31 -13.05 -20.54 -8.89
CA THR A 31 -12.70 -21.90 -9.34
C THR A 31 -11.61 -22.50 -8.45
N PHE A 32 -10.53 -21.79 -8.20
CA PHE A 32 -9.43 -22.26 -7.35
C PHE A 32 -9.95 -22.62 -5.94
N TRP A 33 -10.66 -21.71 -5.28
CA TRP A 33 -11.12 -21.90 -3.92
C TRP A 33 -12.29 -22.89 -3.79
N SER A 34 -13.08 -23.07 -4.83
CA SER A 34 -14.13 -24.12 -4.83
C SER A 34 -13.54 -25.52 -4.75
N VAL A 35 -12.35 -25.74 -5.31
CA VAL A 35 -11.62 -27.02 -5.25
C VAL A 35 -10.79 -27.13 -3.98
N ARG A 36 -10.06 -26.05 -3.62
CA ARG A 36 -9.15 -26.04 -2.46
C ARG A 36 -9.90 -25.99 -1.13
N GLY A 37 -11.08 -25.41 -1.11
CA GLY A 37 -11.81 -25.05 0.10
C GLY A 37 -11.38 -23.69 0.66
N MET A 38 -12.37 -22.86 1.04
CA MET A 38 -12.13 -21.56 1.65
C MET A 38 -11.50 -21.72 3.02
N PRO A 39 -10.42 -20.96 3.34
CA PRO A 39 -9.83 -20.96 4.67
C PRO A 39 -10.78 -20.34 5.69
N GLY A 40 -10.81 -20.91 6.91
CA GLY A 40 -11.65 -20.44 8.02
C GLY A 40 -11.10 -19.23 8.77
N ILE A 41 -10.10 -18.52 8.21
CA ILE A 41 -9.45 -17.39 8.87
C ILE A 41 -10.33 -16.13 8.71
N PRO A 42 -10.62 -15.40 9.79
CA PRO A 42 -11.30 -14.11 9.70
C PRO A 42 -10.49 -13.11 8.87
N VAL A 43 -11.12 -12.54 7.82
CA VAL A 43 -10.48 -11.57 6.92
C VAL A 43 -10.96 -10.17 7.25
N VAL A 44 -10.02 -9.24 7.41
CA VAL A 44 -10.25 -7.80 7.37
C VAL A 44 -9.72 -7.27 6.05
N HIS A 45 -10.60 -6.72 5.24
CA HIS A 45 -10.27 -6.20 3.92
C HIS A 45 -10.01 -4.69 3.99
N VAL A 46 -8.93 -4.20 3.39
CA VAL A 46 -8.59 -2.78 3.40
C VAL A 46 -8.60 -2.25 1.97
N VAL A 47 -9.55 -1.36 1.69
CA VAL A 47 -9.85 -0.80 0.37
C VAL A 47 -9.69 0.71 0.39
N GLY A 48 -9.40 1.33 -0.75
CA GLY A 48 -9.27 2.79 -0.91
C GLY A 48 -8.27 3.16 -1.99
N THR A 49 -7.91 4.44 -2.07
CA THR A 49 -6.88 4.90 -3.01
C THR A 49 -5.54 5.02 -2.31
N ASN A 50 -5.43 5.86 -1.31
CA ASN A 50 -4.21 6.09 -0.54
C ASN A 50 -4.40 5.64 0.92
N GLY A 51 -3.30 5.24 1.58
CA GLY A 51 -3.32 4.88 3.00
C GLY A 51 -3.59 3.41 3.30
N LYS A 52 -3.96 2.57 2.32
CA LYS A 52 -4.28 1.14 2.52
C LYS A 52 -3.17 0.40 3.29
N GLY A 53 -1.95 0.39 2.78
CA GLY A 53 -0.81 -0.31 3.40
C GLY A 53 -0.47 0.21 4.80
N SER A 54 -0.57 1.54 5.03
CA SER A 54 -0.40 2.13 6.37
C SER A 54 -1.47 1.67 7.34
N THR A 55 -2.74 1.73 6.94
CA THR A 55 -3.89 1.26 7.75
C THR A 55 -3.77 -0.23 8.06
N SER A 56 -3.45 -1.05 7.06
CA SER A 56 -3.24 -2.50 7.22
C SER A 56 -2.11 -2.81 8.21
N THR A 57 -1.01 -2.06 8.13
CA THR A 57 0.14 -2.22 9.02
C THR A 57 -0.18 -1.78 10.45
N PHE A 58 -0.86 -0.64 10.65
CA PHE A 58 -1.34 -0.22 11.96
C PHE A 58 -2.25 -1.28 12.58
N LEU A 59 -3.22 -1.78 11.82
CA LEU A 59 -4.15 -2.82 12.28
C LEU A 59 -3.42 -4.09 12.72
N CYS A 60 -2.51 -4.61 11.89
CA CYS A 60 -1.71 -5.78 12.25
C CYS A 60 -0.82 -5.54 13.47
N SER A 61 -0.28 -4.32 13.63
CA SER A 61 0.54 -3.97 14.79
C SER A 61 -0.29 -3.93 16.07
N ILE A 62 -1.51 -3.39 16.03
CA ILE A 62 -2.45 -3.39 17.16
C ILE A 62 -2.87 -4.83 17.50
N ALA A 63 -3.25 -5.64 16.51
CA ALA A 63 -3.63 -7.03 16.73
C ALA A 63 -2.51 -7.82 17.42
N ARG A 64 -1.27 -7.67 16.95
CA ARG A 64 -0.10 -8.33 17.52
C ARG A 64 0.15 -7.96 18.99
N THR A 65 -0.07 -6.71 19.38
CA THR A 65 0.10 -6.28 20.78
C THR A 65 -0.97 -6.83 21.70
N HIS A 66 -2.09 -7.32 21.15
CA HIS A 66 -3.13 -8.07 21.85
C HIS A 66 -2.94 -9.60 21.76
N GLY A 67 -1.76 -10.06 21.33
CA GLY A 67 -1.46 -11.51 21.26
C GLY A 67 -2.07 -12.21 20.04
N ILE A 68 -2.71 -11.49 19.11
CA ILE A 68 -3.30 -12.04 17.89
C ILE A 68 -2.23 -12.25 16.84
N LYS A 69 -2.17 -13.45 16.30
CA LYS A 69 -1.28 -13.78 15.19
C LYS A 69 -1.86 -13.24 13.89
N ALA A 70 -1.36 -12.10 13.45
CA ALA A 70 -1.87 -11.41 12.26
C ALA A 70 -1.08 -11.76 11.01
N GLY A 71 -1.80 -12.13 9.96
CA GLY A 71 -1.30 -12.19 8.59
C GLY A 71 -1.54 -10.86 7.89
N LEU A 72 -0.55 -10.38 7.14
CA LEU A 72 -0.63 -9.13 6.37
C LEU A 72 -0.31 -9.41 4.91
N PHE A 73 -1.24 -9.08 4.02
CA PHE A 73 -1.04 -9.06 2.58
C PHE A 73 -1.14 -7.62 2.09
N THR A 74 -0.05 -7.11 1.47
CA THR A 74 0.05 -5.73 0.96
C THR A 74 0.55 -5.68 -0.46
N SER A 75 0.31 -4.55 -1.15
CA SER A 75 0.81 -4.30 -2.50
C SER A 75 1.02 -2.81 -2.78
N PRO A 76 1.94 -2.46 -3.70
CA PRO A 76 2.98 -3.33 -4.27
C PRO A 76 4.14 -3.59 -3.29
N HIS A 77 5.15 -4.33 -3.73
CA HIS A 77 6.44 -4.46 -3.04
C HIS A 77 7.46 -3.45 -3.60
N PHE A 78 8.57 -3.24 -2.89
CA PHE A 78 9.68 -2.40 -3.34
C PHE A 78 10.75 -3.20 -4.07
N VAL A 79 11.24 -4.27 -3.48
CA VAL A 79 12.38 -5.06 -3.98
C VAL A 79 11.98 -6.50 -4.30
N SER A 80 11.22 -7.14 -3.41
CA SER A 80 10.88 -8.56 -3.53
C SER A 80 9.41 -8.83 -3.31
N PRO A 81 8.77 -9.68 -4.13
CA PRO A 81 7.39 -10.13 -3.90
C PRO A 81 7.13 -10.66 -2.48
N ARG A 82 8.18 -11.15 -1.80
CA ARG A 82 8.08 -11.65 -0.42
C ARG A 82 7.61 -10.59 0.58
N GLU A 83 7.87 -9.31 0.32
CA GLU A 83 7.40 -8.20 1.15
C GLU A 83 5.90 -8.15 1.28
N ARG A 84 5.16 -8.67 0.27
CA ARG A 84 3.71 -8.64 0.23
C ARG A 84 3.04 -9.55 1.26
N VAL A 85 3.75 -10.59 1.75
CA VAL A 85 3.17 -11.58 2.66
C VAL A 85 3.97 -11.64 3.95
N GLN A 86 3.37 -11.24 5.04
CA GLN A 86 3.99 -11.22 6.36
C GLN A 86 3.10 -11.91 7.39
N VAL A 87 3.71 -12.60 8.34
CA VAL A 87 3.03 -13.12 9.55
C VAL A 87 3.72 -12.52 10.77
N ASN A 88 2.99 -11.79 11.58
CA ASN A 88 3.54 -11.05 12.72
C ASN A 88 4.79 -10.22 12.38
N ARG A 89 4.77 -9.52 11.22
CA ARG A 89 5.86 -8.70 10.67
C ARG A 89 7.08 -9.48 10.17
N SER A 90 7.02 -10.79 10.15
CA SER A 90 8.09 -11.63 9.60
C SER A 90 7.77 -12.04 8.18
N LEU A 91 8.74 -11.87 7.28
CA LEU A 91 8.65 -12.38 5.91
C LEU A 91 8.73 -13.91 5.92
N LEU A 92 8.06 -14.52 4.94
CA LEU A 92 8.22 -15.96 4.69
C LEU A 92 9.61 -16.26 4.12
N GLY A 93 10.14 -17.47 4.44
CA GLY A 93 11.37 -17.97 3.87
C GLY A 93 11.25 -18.25 2.36
N ARG A 94 12.39 -18.26 1.63
CA ARG A 94 12.39 -18.57 0.19
C ARG A 94 11.83 -19.96 -0.10
N ASP A 95 12.24 -20.97 0.69
CA ASP A 95 11.78 -22.37 0.54
C ASP A 95 10.28 -22.49 0.81
N GLU A 96 9.77 -21.73 1.78
CA GLU A 96 8.34 -21.69 2.08
C GLU A 96 7.53 -21.09 0.93
N TRP A 97 8.05 -20.04 0.29
CA TRP A 97 7.46 -19.47 -0.94
C TRP A 97 7.38 -20.50 -2.06
N VAL A 98 8.46 -21.27 -2.26
CA VAL A 98 8.51 -22.35 -3.27
C VAL A 98 7.48 -23.43 -2.95
N ALA A 99 7.41 -23.88 -1.72
CA ALA A 99 6.45 -24.89 -1.30
C ALA A 99 5.00 -24.44 -1.51
N LEU A 100 4.69 -23.20 -1.10
CA LEU A 100 3.37 -22.60 -1.30
C LEU A 100 3.03 -22.36 -2.77
N GLY A 101 3.99 -21.87 -3.56
CA GLY A 101 3.83 -21.69 -5.00
C GLY A 101 3.52 -23.01 -5.72
N ASN A 102 4.21 -24.08 -5.34
CA ASN A 102 3.94 -25.43 -5.87
C ASN A 102 2.55 -25.94 -5.46
N GLU A 103 2.10 -25.64 -4.23
CA GLU A 103 0.74 -25.99 -3.80
C GLU A 103 -0.33 -25.25 -4.59
N VAL A 104 -0.13 -23.96 -4.85
CA VAL A 104 -1.03 -23.19 -5.74
C VAL A 104 -1.07 -23.85 -7.12
N LEU A 105 0.07 -24.18 -7.71
CA LEU A 105 0.15 -24.78 -9.06
C LEU A 105 -0.41 -26.20 -9.12
N ALA A 106 -0.30 -26.97 -8.05
CA ALA A 106 -0.86 -28.31 -7.97
C ALA A 106 -2.39 -28.32 -7.81
N THR A 107 -2.96 -27.21 -7.32
CA THR A 107 -4.41 -27.07 -7.19
C THR A 107 -5.05 -26.81 -8.57
N PRO A 108 -6.10 -27.53 -8.95
CA PRO A 108 -6.82 -27.24 -10.20
C PRO A 108 -7.25 -25.78 -10.30
N GLY A 109 -6.96 -25.14 -11.43
CA GLY A 109 -7.16 -23.70 -11.63
C GLY A 109 -5.96 -22.83 -11.27
N GLY A 110 -5.00 -23.32 -10.49
CA GLY A 110 -3.86 -22.53 -10.02
C GLY A 110 -2.95 -21.99 -11.13
N ALA A 111 -2.78 -22.74 -12.21
CA ALA A 111 -2.00 -22.31 -13.38
C ALA A 111 -2.67 -21.23 -14.25
N ALA A 112 -3.97 -20.99 -14.05
CA ALA A 112 -4.73 -19.96 -14.77
C ALA A 112 -4.77 -18.61 -14.05
N LEU A 113 -4.25 -18.53 -12.82
CA LEU A 113 -4.25 -17.32 -12.00
C LEU A 113 -3.34 -16.25 -12.59
N THR A 114 -3.78 -15.00 -12.52
CA THR A 114 -2.93 -13.83 -12.80
C THR A 114 -1.87 -13.65 -11.72
N TYR A 115 -0.90 -12.77 -11.95
CA TYR A 115 0.16 -12.46 -10.99
C TYR A 115 -0.37 -12.12 -9.59
N PHE A 116 -1.37 -11.24 -9.51
CA PHE A 116 -1.93 -10.80 -8.23
C PHE A 116 -2.79 -11.89 -7.57
N GLU A 117 -3.59 -12.61 -8.35
CA GLU A 117 -4.39 -13.73 -7.86
C GLU A 117 -3.53 -14.86 -7.32
N PHE A 118 -2.43 -15.20 -8.01
CA PHE A 118 -1.47 -16.20 -7.55
C PHE A 118 -0.88 -15.85 -6.19
N GLN A 119 -0.46 -14.59 -6.01
CA GLN A 119 0.08 -14.13 -4.73
C GLN A 119 -0.97 -14.03 -3.63
N THR A 120 -2.20 -13.67 -3.97
CA THR A 120 -3.34 -13.67 -3.04
C THR A 120 -3.64 -15.08 -2.53
N CYS A 121 -3.65 -16.08 -3.41
CA CYS A 121 -3.79 -17.48 -3.02
C CYS A 121 -2.63 -17.96 -2.15
N LEU A 122 -1.39 -17.65 -2.56
CA LEU A 122 -0.18 -18.00 -1.81
C LEU A 122 -0.21 -17.39 -0.40
N ALA A 123 -0.60 -16.12 -0.28
CA ALA A 123 -0.70 -15.44 1.02
C ALA A 123 -1.71 -16.13 1.94
N MET A 124 -2.89 -16.46 1.43
CA MET A 124 -3.92 -17.10 2.25
C MET A 124 -3.52 -18.52 2.67
N LEU A 125 -2.88 -19.30 1.78
CA LEU A 125 -2.31 -20.62 2.14
C LEU A 125 -1.21 -20.50 3.20
N ALA A 126 -0.37 -19.47 3.12
CA ALA A 126 0.64 -19.17 4.13
C ALA A 126 0.00 -18.90 5.49
N PHE A 127 -1.06 -18.07 5.49
CA PHE A 127 -1.77 -17.72 6.72
C PHE A 127 -2.42 -18.95 7.37
N GLU A 128 -3.05 -19.80 6.57
CA GLU A 128 -3.62 -21.05 7.05
C GLU A 128 -2.55 -21.97 7.68
N LYS A 129 -1.45 -22.24 6.97
CA LYS A 129 -0.35 -23.09 7.47
C LYS A 129 0.33 -22.54 8.70
N ARG A 130 0.41 -21.23 8.81
CA ARG A 130 1.00 -20.57 9.97
C ARG A 130 0.04 -20.43 11.16
N GLY A 131 -1.23 -20.83 11.01
CA GLY A 131 -2.25 -20.70 12.04
C GLY A 131 -2.48 -19.24 12.43
N VAL A 132 -2.78 -18.40 11.42
CA VAL A 132 -3.08 -16.99 11.62
C VAL A 132 -4.48 -16.81 12.16
N ASP A 133 -4.65 -15.98 13.17
CA ASP A 133 -5.94 -15.70 13.82
C ASP A 133 -6.75 -14.64 13.09
N MET A 134 -6.08 -13.73 12.36
CA MET A 134 -6.67 -12.63 11.58
C MET A 134 -5.84 -12.36 10.34
N ALA A 135 -6.45 -12.40 9.17
CA ALA A 135 -5.82 -12.00 7.91
C ALA A 135 -6.23 -10.57 7.53
N VAL A 136 -5.27 -9.67 7.40
CA VAL A 136 -5.47 -8.31 6.87
C VAL A 136 -5.05 -8.31 5.41
N MET A 137 -6.02 -8.10 4.52
CA MET A 137 -5.84 -8.17 3.08
C MET A 137 -6.01 -6.78 2.47
N GLU A 138 -4.94 -6.21 1.94
CA GLU A 138 -4.98 -4.96 1.18
C GLU A 138 -5.45 -5.24 -0.25
N ALA A 139 -6.48 -4.52 -0.72
CA ALA A 139 -6.90 -4.57 -2.11
C ALA A 139 -5.81 -4.03 -3.04
N GLY A 140 -5.54 -4.74 -4.12
CA GLY A 140 -4.58 -4.31 -5.13
C GLY A 140 -5.13 -3.17 -5.99
N LEU A 141 -6.32 -3.35 -6.53
CA LEU A 141 -6.98 -2.38 -7.40
C LEU A 141 -8.51 -2.47 -7.31
N GLY A 142 -9.15 -1.31 -7.14
CA GLY A 142 -10.61 -1.26 -7.09
C GLY A 142 -11.17 -1.93 -5.84
N GLY A 143 -12.18 -2.75 -6.01
CA GLY A 143 -12.84 -3.53 -4.97
C GLY A 143 -13.71 -4.63 -5.58
N ARG A 144 -14.43 -4.30 -6.66
CA ARG A 144 -15.41 -5.20 -7.29
C ARG A 144 -14.80 -6.51 -7.79
N PHE A 145 -13.67 -6.42 -8.47
CA PHE A 145 -12.98 -7.54 -9.10
C PHE A 145 -11.60 -7.79 -8.50
N ASP A 146 -11.31 -7.18 -7.36
CA ASP A 146 -10.06 -7.44 -6.67
C ASP A 146 -10.03 -8.86 -6.11
N ALA A 147 -8.91 -9.56 -6.31
CA ALA A 147 -8.76 -10.96 -5.89
C ALA A 147 -9.00 -11.18 -4.39
N THR A 148 -8.71 -10.16 -3.55
CA THR A 148 -8.91 -10.25 -2.10
C THR A 148 -10.38 -10.22 -1.69
N THR A 149 -11.29 -9.78 -2.57
CA THR A 149 -12.74 -9.74 -2.32
C THR A 149 -13.37 -11.14 -2.27
N VAL A 150 -12.76 -12.14 -2.92
CA VAL A 150 -13.31 -13.52 -2.98
C VAL A 150 -13.51 -14.15 -1.59
N PHE A 151 -12.76 -13.71 -0.59
CA PHE A 151 -12.83 -14.25 0.79
C PHE A 151 -14.06 -13.77 1.57
N SER A 152 -14.95 -13.00 0.96
CA SER A 152 -16.19 -12.48 1.56
C SER A 152 -15.97 -11.90 2.97
N PRO A 153 -15.11 -10.87 3.11
CA PRO A 153 -14.72 -10.33 4.41
C PRO A 153 -15.95 -9.80 5.18
N ARG A 154 -16.01 -10.12 6.47
CA ARG A 154 -17.06 -9.61 7.37
C ARG A 154 -16.77 -8.21 7.88
N LEU A 155 -15.54 -7.72 7.70
CA LEU A 155 -15.11 -6.36 8.03
C LEU A 155 -14.29 -5.79 6.87
N THR A 156 -14.73 -4.63 6.37
CA THR A 156 -14.01 -3.88 5.32
C THR A 156 -13.68 -2.48 5.83
N LEU A 157 -12.43 -2.05 5.68
CA LEU A 157 -11.96 -0.72 6.03
C LEU A 157 -11.76 0.11 4.78
N PHE A 158 -12.36 1.30 4.71
CA PHE A 158 -12.21 2.21 3.58
C PHE A 158 -11.29 3.38 3.94
N THR A 159 -10.09 3.39 3.38
CA THR A 159 -9.21 4.55 3.40
C THR A 159 -9.70 5.61 2.40
N PRO A 160 -9.17 6.85 2.39
CA PRO A 160 -9.63 7.88 1.48
C PRO A 160 -9.64 7.42 0.02
N ILE A 161 -10.79 7.63 -0.64
CA ILE A 161 -10.99 7.38 -2.07
C ILE A 161 -10.74 8.68 -2.81
N ALA A 162 -9.87 8.62 -3.82
CA ALA A 162 -9.46 9.74 -4.65
C ALA A 162 -9.32 9.32 -6.11
N MET A 163 -9.11 10.28 -7.00
CA MET A 163 -8.86 10.02 -8.41
C MET A 163 -7.55 9.26 -8.59
N ASP A 164 -7.63 8.06 -9.09
CA ASP A 164 -6.52 7.21 -9.53
C ASP A 164 -7.07 6.05 -10.37
N HIS A 165 -6.26 5.51 -11.27
CA HIS A 165 -6.65 4.40 -12.14
C HIS A 165 -7.93 4.64 -12.96
N GLU A 166 -8.17 5.88 -13.39
CA GLU A 166 -9.39 6.32 -14.09
C GLU A 166 -9.69 5.50 -15.35
N LYS A 167 -8.64 5.08 -16.08
CA LYS A 167 -8.78 4.25 -17.29
C LYS A 167 -9.42 2.88 -17.02
N ILE A 168 -9.40 2.41 -15.78
CA ILE A 168 -9.89 1.09 -15.38
C ILE A 168 -11.15 1.20 -14.55
N LEU A 169 -11.15 2.11 -13.57
CA LEU A 169 -12.21 2.22 -12.57
C LEU A 169 -13.32 3.21 -12.98
N GLY A 170 -13.06 4.05 -13.99
CA GLY A 170 -13.98 5.07 -14.47
C GLY A 170 -13.49 6.48 -14.28
N PRO A 171 -14.04 7.44 -15.07
CA PRO A 171 -13.52 8.79 -15.20
C PRO A 171 -13.91 9.72 -14.05
N THR A 172 -14.80 9.30 -13.15
CA THR A 172 -15.28 10.15 -12.04
C THR A 172 -14.98 9.52 -10.67
N LEU A 173 -14.92 10.36 -9.63
CA LEU A 173 -14.76 9.90 -8.26
C LEU A 173 -15.90 8.95 -7.83
N ALA A 174 -17.12 9.21 -8.29
CA ALA A 174 -18.27 8.35 -8.02
C ALA A 174 -18.11 6.95 -8.65
N ASP A 175 -17.59 6.85 -9.88
CA ASP A 175 -17.33 5.56 -10.53
C ASP A 175 -16.28 4.76 -9.77
N ILE A 176 -15.17 5.41 -9.40
CA ILE A 176 -14.09 4.81 -8.60
C ILE A 176 -14.63 4.34 -7.24
N ALA A 177 -15.45 5.17 -6.60
CA ALA A 177 -16.04 4.85 -5.30
C ALA A 177 -17.05 3.72 -5.39
N ARG A 178 -17.85 3.66 -6.46
CA ARG A 178 -18.82 2.58 -6.72
C ARG A 178 -18.13 1.24 -6.92
N ASP A 179 -17.02 1.21 -7.66
CA ASP A 179 -16.22 -0.01 -7.83
C ASP A 179 -15.67 -0.47 -6.47
N LYS A 180 -15.05 0.44 -5.70
CA LYS A 180 -14.49 0.13 -4.39
C LYS A 180 -15.55 -0.29 -3.37
N ALA A 181 -16.70 0.36 -3.37
CA ALA A 181 -17.84 0.04 -2.50
C ALA A 181 -18.35 -1.40 -2.71
N ALA A 182 -18.16 -1.98 -3.92
CA ALA A 182 -18.55 -3.36 -4.18
C ALA A 182 -17.83 -4.39 -3.27
N ALA A 183 -16.74 -4.01 -2.62
CA ALA A 183 -16.08 -4.81 -1.57
C ALA A 183 -16.89 -4.91 -0.26
N ILE A 184 -17.99 -4.17 -0.11
CA ILE A 184 -18.94 -4.34 1.01
C ILE A 184 -19.82 -5.55 0.70
N HIS A 185 -19.71 -6.60 1.52
CA HIS A 185 -20.46 -7.83 1.40
C HIS A 185 -21.79 -7.80 2.15
N PRO A 186 -22.77 -8.64 1.74
CA PRO A 186 -24.06 -8.73 2.44
C PRO A 186 -23.89 -9.02 3.95
N GLY A 187 -24.55 -8.22 4.78
CA GLY A 187 -24.56 -8.38 6.23
C GLY A 187 -23.22 -8.13 6.92
N SER A 188 -22.21 -7.59 6.20
CA SER A 188 -20.90 -7.24 6.76
C SER A 188 -20.91 -5.90 7.50
N VAL A 189 -19.78 -5.57 8.12
CA VAL A 189 -19.48 -4.25 8.66
C VAL A 189 -18.45 -3.56 7.79
N ALA A 190 -18.72 -2.33 7.40
CA ALA A 190 -17.77 -1.43 6.76
C ALA A 190 -17.42 -0.29 7.69
N VAL A 191 -16.12 0.01 7.86
CA VAL A 191 -15.66 1.18 8.61
C VAL A 191 -14.94 2.11 7.63
N THR A 192 -15.33 3.38 7.62
CA THR A 192 -14.72 4.35 6.70
C THR A 192 -13.97 5.45 7.45
N GLY A 193 -12.77 5.78 6.95
CA GLY A 193 -12.11 7.04 7.24
C GLY A 193 -12.80 8.22 6.56
N PRO A 194 -12.22 9.44 6.62
CA PRO A 194 -12.75 10.62 5.93
C PRO A 194 -12.91 10.37 4.44
N GLN A 195 -14.06 10.78 3.88
CA GLN A 195 -14.36 10.65 2.45
C GLN A 195 -14.90 11.97 1.90
N ARG A 196 -14.66 12.20 0.61
CA ARG A 196 -15.39 13.26 -0.11
C ARG A 196 -16.86 12.87 -0.26
N PRO A 197 -17.80 13.84 -0.32
CA PRO A 197 -19.23 13.56 -0.38
C PRO A 197 -19.63 12.57 -1.48
N GLU A 198 -19.05 12.71 -2.66
CA GLU A 198 -19.34 11.84 -3.81
C GLU A 198 -18.96 10.37 -3.54
N ALA A 199 -17.84 10.14 -2.85
CA ALA A 199 -17.41 8.80 -2.47
C ALA A 199 -18.25 8.24 -1.32
N MET A 200 -18.61 9.08 -0.33
CA MET A 200 -19.44 8.67 0.80
C MET A 200 -20.82 8.20 0.33
N ILE A 201 -21.43 8.90 -0.63
CA ILE A 201 -22.73 8.51 -1.21
C ILE A 201 -22.69 7.08 -1.76
N GLU A 202 -21.64 6.72 -2.50
CA GLU A 202 -21.54 5.37 -3.07
C GLU A 202 -21.32 4.29 -1.99
N LEU A 203 -20.57 4.60 -0.93
CA LEU A 203 -20.41 3.70 0.22
C LEU A 203 -21.75 3.46 0.95
N VAL A 204 -22.51 4.53 1.20
CA VAL A 204 -23.83 4.45 1.83
C VAL A 204 -24.80 3.64 0.97
N ASN A 205 -24.93 4.00 -0.32
CA ASN A 205 -25.82 3.31 -1.26
C ASN A 205 -25.52 1.81 -1.32
N ARG A 206 -24.24 1.44 -1.36
CA ARG A 206 -23.86 0.02 -1.39
C ARG A 206 -24.17 -0.68 -0.07
N ALA A 207 -23.85 -0.07 1.07
CA ALA A 207 -24.12 -0.65 2.38
C ALA A 207 -25.62 -0.92 2.57
N GLU A 208 -26.47 0.04 2.22
CA GLU A 208 -27.93 -0.11 2.26
C GLU A 208 -28.42 -1.22 1.33
N ALA A 209 -27.93 -1.24 0.08
CA ALA A 209 -28.34 -2.23 -0.92
C ALA A 209 -28.04 -3.68 -0.52
N VAL A 210 -26.98 -3.92 0.29
CA VAL A 210 -26.59 -5.26 0.73
C VAL A 210 -26.89 -5.54 2.21
N GLY A 211 -27.58 -4.65 2.90
CA GLY A 211 -27.89 -4.80 4.32
C GLY A 211 -26.63 -4.84 5.20
N ALA A 212 -25.57 -4.15 4.81
CA ALA A 212 -24.35 -4.01 5.59
C ALA A 212 -24.41 -2.77 6.49
N ARG A 213 -23.64 -2.78 7.57
CA ARG A 213 -23.54 -1.65 8.47
C ARG A 213 -22.34 -0.80 8.11
N LEU A 214 -22.54 0.46 7.72
CA LEU A 214 -21.48 1.44 7.51
C LEU A 214 -21.29 2.30 8.77
N ILE A 215 -20.04 2.44 9.21
CA ILE A 215 -19.66 3.15 10.44
C ILE A 215 -18.54 4.13 10.08
N SER A 216 -18.58 5.36 10.60
CA SER A 216 -17.42 6.25 10.55
C SER A 216 -16.38 5.83 11.58
N ALA A 217 -15.11 5.86 11.22
CA ALA A 217 -14.02 5.62 12.16
C ALA A 217 -14.04 6.59 13.35
N SER A 218 -14.56 7.82 13.16
CA SER A 218 -14.72 8.82 14.21
C SER A 218 -15.76 8.43 15.27
N ASP A 219 -16.70 7.55 14.95
CA ASP A 219 -17.75 7.13 15.87
C ASP A 219 -17.29 6.00 16.80
N VAL A 220 -16.21 5.30 16.44
CA VAL A 220 -15.68 4.13 17.17
C VAL A 220 -14.39 4.45 17.91
N ALA A 221 -13.54 5.25 17.30
CA ALA A 221 -12.25 5.61 17.82
C ALA A 221 -12.13 7.12 17.97
N ASP A 222 -12.25 7.62 19.18
CA ASP A 222 -11.90 9.00 19.47
C ASP A 222 -10.39 9.16 19.52
N PRO A 223 -9.95 10.37 19.25
CA PRO A 223 -8.83 10.58 18.34
C PRO A 223 -7.61 9.85 18.84
N VAL A 224 -6.83 9.39 17.88
CA VAL A 224 -5.45 8.99 18.07
C VAL A 224 -4.65 10.12 18.77
N GLY A 225 -5.30 11.23 19.08
CA GLY A 225 -4.95 12.36 19.95
C GLY A 225 -3.48 12.69 19.96
N SER A 226 -2.88 12.63 21.17
CA SER A 226 -1.45 12.79 21.42
C SER A 226 -0.65 11.49 21.27
N ALA A 227 -1.27 10.37 20.84
CA ALA A 227 -0.55 9.11 20.69
C ALA A 227 0.62 9.26 19.72
N ARG A 228 1.74 8.67 20.10
CA ARG A 228 2.88 8.54 19.20
C ARG A 228 2.56 7.51 18.13
N LEU A 229 2.84 7.86 16.88
CA LEU A 229 2.66 6.96 15.74
C LEU A 229 4.03 6.54 15.23
N GLY A 230 4.13 5.29 14.79
CA GLY A 230 5.32 4.79 14.13
C GLY A 230 5.50 5.30 12.70
N LEU A 231 4.45 5.91 12.12
CA LEU A 231 4.46 6.55 10.80
C LEU A 231 4.23 8.06 10.94
N SER A 232 5.02 8.85 10.21
CA SER A 232 4.99 10.32 10.27
C SER A 232 3.95 10.90 9.30
N GLY A 233 3.50 12.12 9.60
CA GLY A 233 2.59 12.92 8.77
C GLY A 233 1.15 12.97 9.28
N PRO A 234 0.44 14.11 9.08
CA PRO A 234 -0.93 14.32 9.58
C PRO A 234 -1.92 13.26 9.06
N HIS A 235 -1.82 12.88 7.78
CA HIS A 235 -2.67 11.86 7.16
C HIS A 235 -2.52 10.47 7.82
N GLN A 236 -1.41 10.19 8.47
CA GLN A 236 -1.23 8.92 9.20
C GLN A 236 -2.09 8.84 10.46
N ARG A 237 -2.55 9.99 11.00
CA ARG A 237 -3.51 10.00 12.10
C ARG A 237 -4.88 9.46 11.68
N ASP A 238 -5.32 9.79 10.47
CA ASP A 238 -6.57 9.23 9.92
C ASP A 238 -6.43 7.75 9.60
N ASN A 239 -5.29 7.32 9.03
CA ASN A 239 -5.00 5.91 8.80
C ASN A 239 -4.96 5.12 10.13
N ALA A 240 -4.32 5.67 11.15
CA ALA A 240 -4.23 5.08 12.48
C ALA A 240 -5.61 5.01 13.17
N ARG A 241 -6.44 6.07 13.05
CA ARG A 241 -7.82 6.08 13.56
C ARG A 241 -8.65 5.00 12.89
N LEU A 242 -8.57 4.90 11.56
CA LEU A 242 -9.30 3.86 10.82
C LEU A 242 -8.85 2.46 11.24
N ALA A 243 -7.55 2.23 11.40
CA ALA A 243 -7.02 0.96 11.87
C ALA A 243 -7.49 0.64 13.29
N LEU A 244 -7.49 1.63 14.20
CA LEU A 244 -7.95 1.47 15.58
C LEU A 244 -9.45 1.18 15.63
N ALA A 245 -10.26 1.88 14.83
CA ALA A 245 -11.69 1.61 14.72
C ALA A 245 -11.95 0.20 14.16
N GLY A 246 -11.20 -0.19 13.11
CA GLY A 246 -11.24 -1.54 12.55
C GLY A 246 -10.87 -2.61 13.58
N TRP A 247 -9.82 -2.38 14.36
CA TRP A 247 -9.44 -3.27 15.46
C TRP A 247 -10.55 -3.44 16.48
N ARG A 248 -11.14 -2.35 16.97
CA ARG A 248 -12.20 -2.38 17.99
C ARG A 248 -13.45 -3.12 17.49
N VAL A 249 -13.82 -2.91 16.22
CA VAL A 249 -14.92 -3.64 15.58
C VAL A 249 -14.56 -5.13 15.47
N PHE A 250 -13.36 -5.48 14.99
CA PHE A 250 -12.91 -6.85 14.90
C PHE A 250 -12.88 -7.53 16.28
N ALA A 251 -12.28 -6.88 17.28
CA ALA A 251 -12.17 -7.39 18.65
C ALA A 251 -13.56 -7.66 19.25
N ALA A 252 -14.52 -6.74 19.05
CA ALA A 252 -15.89 -6.95 19.49
C ALA A 252 -16.56 -8.16 18.81
N MET A 253 -16.34 -8.34 17.49
CA MET A 253 -16.87 -9.49 16.74
C MET A 253 -16.24 -10.83 17.18
N ALA A 254 -14.98 -10.80 17.62
CA ALA A 254 -14.21 -11.97 18.05
C ALA A 254 -14.29 -12.22 19.57
N GLY A 255 -14.98 -11.38 20.34
CA GLY A 255 -15.04 -11.46 21.79
C GLY A 255 -13.70 -11.17 22.50
N ILE A 256 -12.83 -10.39 21.85
CA ILE A 256 -11.53 -9.99 22.39
C ILE A 256 -11.69 -8.69 23.17
N ARG A 257 -11.11 -8.62 24.35
CA ARG A 257 -11.06 -7.38 25.13
C ARG A 257 -9.97 -6.47 24.59
N GLY A 258 -10.33 -5.23 24.21
CA GLY A 258 -9.36 -4.20 23.85
C GLY A 258 -8.67 -3.63 25.09
N GLU A 259 -7.38 -3.33 24.95
CA GLU A 259 -6.54 -2.71 26.00
C GLU A 259 -5.88 -1.46 25.42
N ALA A 260 -6.16 -0.29 26.02
CA ALA A 260 -5.71 1.01 25.48
C ALA A 260 -4.17 1.12 25.37
N ASP A 261 -3.43 0.59 26.34
CA ASP A 261 -1.97 0.60 26.29
C ASP A 261 -1.42 -0.27 25.16
N ALA A 262 -2.03 -1.44 24.92
CA ALA A 262 -1.67 -2.31 23.80
C ALA A 262 -2.03 -1.67 22.44
N GLU A 263 -3.19 -1.00 22.35
CA GLU A 263 -3.58 -0.21 21.17
C GLU A 263 -2.53 0.88 20.89
N GLY A 264 -2.15 1.66 21.91
CA GLY A 264 -1.15 2.73 21.80
C GLY A 264 0.21 2.21 21.36
N PHE A 265 0.71 1.15 21.98
CA PHE A 265 1.97 0.52 21.62
C PHE A 265 1.94 -0.08 20.20
N GLY A 266 0.81 -0.64 19.79
CA GLY A 266 0.60 -1.12 18.42
C GLY A 266 0.74 0.01 17.40
N LEU A 267 0.15 1.18 17.66
CA LEU A 267 0.25 2.35 16.80
C LEU A 267 1.70 2.90 16.73
N GLU A 268 2.41 2.96 17.86
CA GLU A 268 3.79 3.46 17.92
C GLU A 268 4.78 2.51 17.24
N SER A 269 4.54 1.19 17.31
CA SER A 269 5.44 0.19 16.75
C SER A 269 5.27 -0.06 15.25
N ALA A 270 4.24 0.49 14.61
CA ALA A 270 3.99 0.33 13.19
C ALA A 270 5.14 0.92 12.35
N PHE A 271 5.51 0.22 11.27
CA PHE A 271 6.53 0.69 10.32
C PHE A 271 6.18 0.25 8.91
N VAL A 272 6.24 1.20 7.99
CA VAL A 272 6.11 0.98 6.54
C VAL A 272 7.23 1.75 5.86
N PRO A 273 8.11 1.10 5.08
CA PRO A 273 9.14 1.81 4.35
C PRO A 273 8.52 2.80 3.37
N GLY A 274 9.23 3.89 3.09
CA GLY A 274 8.79 4.90 2.12
C GLY A 274 7.50 5.65 2.51
N ARG A 275 7.23 5.85 3.78
CA ARG A 275 6.15 6.72 4.29
C ARG A 275 6.73 7.79 5.20
N LEU A 276 7.13 8.92 4.60
CA LEU A 276 7.91 9.99 5.26
C LEU A 276 9.09 9.41 6.07
N GLN A 277 9.67 8.34 5.54
CA GLN A 277 10.77 7.66 6.19
C GLN A 277 12.03 8.53 6.13
N ARG A 278 12.60 8.81 7.30
CA ARG A 278 13.85 9.55 7.41
C ARG A 278 15.02 8.59 7.57
N VAL A 279 16.01 8.76 6.70
CA VAL A 279 17.26 7.99 6.74
C VAL A 279 18.45 8.93 6.66
N SER A 280 19.62 8.46 7.07
CA SER A 280 20.88 9.20 6.92
C SER A 280 21.80 8.46 5.96
N LEU A 281 22.24 9.14 4.91
CA LEU A 281 23.19 8.60 3.94
C LEU A 281 24.35 9.59 3.79
N SER A 282 25.57 9.11 4.03
CA SER A 282 26.78 9.96 3.98
C SER A 282 26.67 11.24 4.83
N GLY A 283 26.04 11.14 6.00
CA GLY A 283 25.84 12.28 6.91
C GLY A 283 24.76 13.29 6.50
N ARG A 284 24.02 13.03 5.41
CA ARG A 284 22.92 13.88 4.92
C ARG A 284 21.58 13.20 5.22
N SER A 285 20.60 14.01 5.60
CA SER A 285 19.21 13.54 5.80
C SER A 285 18.51 13.33 4.46
N ILE A 286 17.88 12.18 4.31
CA ILE A 286 17.03 11.85 3.15
C ILE A 286 15.64 11.51 3.67
N ILE A 287 14.62 12.00 2.99
CA ILE A 287 13.22 11.62 3.19
C ILE A 287 12.78 10.75 2.01
N LEU A 288 12.23 9.58 2.32
CA LEU A 288 11.68 8.64 1.35
C LEU A 288 10.16 8.66 1.49
N ASP A 289 9.44 8.98 0.40
CA ASP A 289 7.99 8.93 0.39
C ASP A 289 7.42 8.39 -0.93
N GLY A 290 6.49 7.46 -0.83
CA GLY A 290 5.85 6.82 -1.96
C GLY A 290 4.69 7.59 -2.58
N ALA A 291 4.56 8.90 -2.37
CA ALA A 291 3.56 9.74 -3.03
C ALA A 291 3.74 9.69 -4.56
N HIS A 292 2.69 9.26 -5.28
CA HIS A 292 2.74 8.98 -6.71
C HIS A 292 1.47 9.39 -7.47
N ASN A 293 0.62 10.18 -6.84
CA ASN A 293 -0.53 10.86 -7.44
C ASN A 293 -0.72 12.23 -6.76
N SER A 294 -1.53 13.10 -7.35
CA SER A 294 -1.73 14.47 -6.87
C SER A 294 -2.24 14.51 -5.42
N HIS A 295 -3.18 13.65 -5.05
CA HIS A 295 -3.71 13.58 -3.68
C HIS A 295 -2.61 13.23 -2.65
N ALA A 296 -1.74 12.25 -2.96
CA ALA A 296 -0.64 11.89 -2.07
C ALA A 296 0.43 12.98 -1.99
N LEU A 297 0.72 13.69 -3.11
CA LEU A 297 1.67 14.81 -3.11
C LEU A 297 1.18 16.00 -2.30
N VAL A 298 -0.12 16.30 -2.31
CA VAL A 298 -0.72 17.31 -1.42
C VAL A 298 -0.50 16.92 0.03
N ALA A 299 -0.85 15.68 0.41
CA ALA A 299 -0.66 15.19 1.78
C ALA A 299 0.83 15.20 2.22
N LEU A 300 1.76 14.89 1.30
CA LEU A 300 3.19 15.00 1.54
C LEU A 300 3.62 16.45 1.79
N GLY A 301 3.15 17.40 0.98
CA GLY A 301 3.42 18.83 1.14
C GLY A 301 2.90 19.39 2.48
N GLU A 302 1.67 19.01 2.86
CA GLU A 302 1.09 19.37 4.16
C GLU A 302 1.91 18.80 5.32
N ALA A 303 2.36 17.54 5.21
CA ALA A 303 3.17 16.90 6.22
C ALA A 303 4.53 17.60 6.41
N LEU A 304 5.24 17.89 5.32
CA LEU A 304 6.51 18.62 5.36
C LEU A 304 6.32 20.03 5.96
N THR A 305 5.27 20.72 5.57
CA THR A 305 4.94 22.05 6.09
C THR A 305 4.63 22.02 7.59
N SER A 306 3.85 21.04 8.05
CA SER A 306 3.49 20.89 9.47
C SER A 306 4.69 20.58 10.36
N GLU A 307 5.73 19.98 9.80
CA GLU A 307 6.99 19.69 10.48
C GLU A 307 8.04 20.81 10.32
N GLY A 308 7.72 21.89 9.59
CA GLY A 308 8.65 22.98 9.28
C GLY A 308 9.83 22.52 8.40
N VAL A 309 9.64 21.50 7.59
CA VAL A 309 10.67 20.89 6.74
C VAL A 309 10.57 21.41 5.32
N ARG A 310 11.66 21.98 4.81
CA ARG A 310 11.80 22.35 3.40
C ARG A 310 12.93 21.51 2.78
N PRO A 311 12.66 20.62 1.84
CA PRO A 311 13.72 19.87 1.17
C PRO A 311 14.71 20.78 0.44
N ALA A 312 16.00 20.50 0.56
CA ALA A 312 17.05 21.20 -0.17
C ALA A 312 17.06 20.82 -1.66
N SER A 313 16.58 19.64 -2.00
CA SER A 313 16.37 19.17 -3.36
C SER A 313 15.34 18.04 -3.39
N VAL A 314 14.75 17.80 -4.54
CA VAL A 314 13.81 16.70 -4.76
C VAL A 314 14.36 15.79 -5.88
N ILE A 315 14.33 14.49 -5.66
CA ILE A 315 14.52 13.48 -6.69
C ILE A 315 13.14 12.90 -6.98
N PHE A 316 12.65 13.09 -8.19
CA PHE A 316 11.28 12.76 -8.60
C PHE A 316 11.24 11.97 -9.89
N ALA A 317 10.50 10.88 -9.92
CA ALA A 317 10.14 10.21 -11.14
C ALA A 317 8.71 9.64 -11.02
N CYS A 318 8.00 9.52 -12.13
CA CYS A 318 6.65 8.97 -12.14
C CYS A 318 6.47 7.97 -13.29
N LEU A 319 5.36 7.24 -13.26
CA LEU A 319 4.96 6.37 -14.36
C LEU A 319 4.23 7.17 -15.45
N ALA A 320 4.31 6.72 -16.69
CA ALA A 320 3.75 7.39 -17.85
C ALA A 320 2.20 7.41 -17.87
N ASP A 321 1.56 6.53 -17.10
CA ASP A 321 0.09 6.48 -16.97
C ASP A 321 -0.46 7.43 -15.89
N LYS A 322 0.41 8.13 -15.16
CA LYS A 322 -0.01 9.12 -14.16
C LYS A 322 -0.21 10.51 -14.79
N ASP A 323 -1.09 11.27 -14.17
CA ASP A 323 -1.32 12.66 -14.57
C ASP A 323 -0.15 13.55 -14.12
N ALA A 324 0.89 13.60 -14.96
CA ALA A 324 2.06 14.42 -14.70
C ALA A 324 1.70 15.90 -14.58
N SER A 325 0.76 16.40 -15.39
CA SER A 325 0.37 17.83 -15.40
C SER A 325 -0.18 18.30 -14.05
N ALA A 326 -0.94 17.45 -13.37
CA ALA A 326 -1.43 17.72 -12.02
C ALA A 326 -0.36 17.54 -10.93
N MET A 327 0.65 16.70 -11.17
CA MET A 327 1.70 16.38 -10.18
C MET A 327 2.85 17.39 -10.18
N LEU A 328 3.33 17.84 -11.35
CA LEU A 328 4.54 18.64 -11.48
C LEU A 328 4.51 19.96 -10.69
N PRO A 329 3.41 20.73 -10.69
CA PRO A 329 3.32 21.94 -9.85
C PRO A 329 3.43 21.65 -8.37
N LEU A 330 2.84 20.53 -7.90
CA LEU A 330 2.90 20.09 -6.51
C LEU A 330 4.32 19.71 -6.11
N VAL A 331 5.03 18.97 -6.96
CA VAL A 331 6.44 18.60 -6.73
C VAL A 331 7.32 19.86 -6.68
N ARG A 332 7.12 20.79 -7.60
CA ARG A 332 7.87 22.06 -7.61
C ARG A 332 7.65 22.86 -6.34
N ALA A 333 6.45 22.83 -5.78
CA ALA A 333 6.13 23.51 -4.54
C ALA A 333 6.81 22.92 -3.30
N LEU A 334 7.36 21.70 -3.35
CA LEU A 334 8.01 21.05 -2.21
C LEU A 334 9.41 21.61 -1.89
N THR A 335 10.08 22.26 -2.86
CA THR A 335 11.47 22.72 -2.69
C THR A 335 11.71 24.05 -3.41
N ASP A 336 12.64 24.84 -2.91
CA ASP A 336 13.22 26.00 -3.61
C ASP A 336 14.51 25.62 -4.36
N GLY A 337 15.02 24.41 -4.12
CA GLY A 337 16.21 23.89 -4.74
C GLY A 337 15.92 23.05 -6.00
N PRO A 338 16.95 22.39 -6.55
CA PRO A 338 16.82 21.65 -7.80
C PRO A 338 15.90 20.43 -7.68
N VAL A 339 15.19 20.15 -8.77
CA VAL A 339 14.47 18.88 -8.97
C VAL A 339 15.25 18.02 -9.96
N LEU A 340 15.68 16.84 -9.50
CA LEU A 340 16.42 15.87 -10.29
C LEU A 340 15.47 14.77 -10.74
N VAL A 341 15.43 14.51 -12.05
CA VAL A 341 14.52 13.53 -12.64
C VAL A 341 15.32 12.37 -13.20
N PRO A 342 15.49 11.27 -12.46
CA PRO A 342 16.21 10.09 -12.94
C PRO A 342 15.37 9.29 -13.92
N GLY A 343 16.05 8.64 -14.87
CA GLY A 343 15.52 7.49 -15.58
C GLY A 343 15.27 6.34 -14.58
N MET A 344 14.17 5.60 -14.75
CA MET A 344 13.86 4.41 -13.95
C MET A 344 13.98 3.14 -14.82
N ASP A 345 14.48 2.06 -14.23
CA ASP A 345 14.46 0.73 -14.84
C ASP A 345 13.04 0.11 -14.75
N ASN A 346 12.12 0.70 -15.52
CA ASN A 346 10.72 0.28 -15.57
C ASN A 346 10.11 0.65 -16.93
N GLU A 347 9.52 -0.33 -17.62
CA GLU A 347 8.89 -0.12 -18.94
C GLU A 347 7.78 0.94 -18.95
N ARG A 348 7.17 1.19 -17.81
CA ARG A 348 6.11 2.21 -17.64
C ARG A 348 6.64 3.56 -17.16
N ALA A 349 7.96 3.74 -17.04
CA ALA A 349 8.53 5.01 -16.60
C ALA A 349 8.16 6.13 -17.57
N ALA A 350 7.84 7.30 -17.04
CA ALA A 350 7.75 8.51 -17.86
C ALA A 350 9.17 8.92 -18.31
N ASP A 351 9.27 9.48 -19.49
CA ASP A 351 10.56 9.98 -20.01
C ASP A 351 11.10 11.11 -19.14
N ALA A 352 12.29 10.90 -18.57
CA ALA A 352 12.90 11.82 -17.61
C ALA A 352 13.18 13.21 -18.22
N ALA A 353 13.61 13.26 -19.49
CA ALA A 353 13.91 14.53 -20.17
C ALA A 353 12.63 15.32 -20.41
N ARG A 354 11.54 14.65 -20.81
CA ARG A 354 10.22 15.25 -20.97
C ARG A 354 9.71 15.81 -19.63
N ILE A 355 9.73 15.02 -18.56
CA ILE A 355 9.26 15.47 -17.22
C ILE A 355 10.07 16.65 -16.72
N ALA A 356 11.40 16.64 -16.86
CA ALA A 356 12.26 17.77 -16.48
C ALA A 356 11.94 19.04 -17.30
N SER A 357 11.72 18.88 -18.61
CA SER A 357 11.35 19.99 -19.50
C SER A 357 9.98 20.58 -19.14
N GLU A 358 8.96 19.73 -18.89
CA GLU A 358 7.61 20.17 -18.51
C GLU A 358 7.60 20.86 -17.13
N MET A 359 8.44 20.41 -16.19
CA MET A 359 8.58 21.02 -14.87
C MET A 359 9.25 22.40 -14.93
N GLY A 360 10.18 22.59 -15.85
CA GLY A 360 10.89 23.86 -16.03
C GLY A 360 11.80 24.26 -14.86
N GLY A 361 12.22 25.53 -14.84
CA GLY A 361 13.08 26.08 -13.82
C GLY A 361 14.47 25.41 -13.81
N ASP A 362 14.91 24.96 -12.64
CA ASP A 362 16.17 24.23 -12.41
C ASP A 362 16.01 22.71 -12.41
N ALA A 363 14.87 22.21 -12.89
CA ALA A 363 14.64 20.77 -13.05
C ALA A 363 15.53 20.22 -14.18
N ARG A 364 16.16 19.08 -13.90
CA ARG A 364 17.06 18.43 -14.86
C ARG A 364 16.95 16.92 -14.86
N ALA A 365 16.97 16.33 -16.02
CA ALA A 365 17.09 14.89 -16.17
C ALA A 365 18.49 14.41 -15.76
N VAL A 366 18.56 13.27 -15.11
CA VAL A 366 19.79 12.53 -14.79
C VAL A 366 19.65 11.09 -15.25
N ALA A 367 20.76 10.40 -15.50
CA ALA A 367 20.69 9.07 -16.11
C ALA A 367 20.03 8.05 -15.15
N THR A 368 20.45 8.05 -13.89
CA THR A 368 20.01 7.06 -12.88
C THR A 368 19.67 7.73 -11.56
N LEU A 369 19.02 6.99 -10.65
CA LEU A 369 18.84 7.41 -9.27
C LEU A 369 20.18 7.65 -8.55
N ALA A 370 21.21 6.84 -8.85
CA ALA A 370 22.54 6.99 -8.27
C ALA A 370 23.16 8.36 -8.65
N ASP A 371 23.08 8.75 -9.92
CA ASP A 371 23.56 10.06 -10.37
C ASP A 371 22.77 11.21 -9.73
N GLY A 372 21.45 11.02 -9.56
CA GLY A 372 20.59 11.98 -8.84
C GLY A 372 20.98 12.13 -7.39
N LEU A 373 21.23 11.03 -6.69
CA LEU A 373 21.71 11.05 -5.30
C LEU A 373 23.07 11.71 -5.17
N GLU A 374 24.03 11.36 -6.01
CA GLU A 374 25.37 11.95 -6.02
C GLU A 374 25.28 13.47 -6.22
N ALA A 375 24.50 13.93 -7.22
CA ALA A 375 24.31 15.35 -7.48
C ALA A 375 23.62 16.08 -6.32
N ALA A 376 22.60 15.48 -5.70
CA ALA A 376 21.88 16.06 -4.57
C ALA A 376 22.76 16.14 -3.29
N LEU A 377 23.59 15.12 -3.06
CA LEU A 377 24.47 15.05 -1.89
C LEU A 377 25.71 15.94 -2.05
N ALA A 378 26.24 16.10 -3.27
CA ALA A 378 27.38 16.96 -3.58
C ALA A 378 27.03 18.46 -3.56
N ALA A 379 25.77 18.80 -3.80
CA ALA A 379 25.33 20.19 -3.80
C ALA A 379 25.57 20.84 -2.44
N ARG A 380 26.53 21.75 -2.38
CA ARG A 380 26.75 22.69 -1.26
C ARG A 380 25.68 23.78 -1.37
N THR A 381 24.42 23.45 -1.14
CA THR A 381 23.38 24.48 -1.07
C THR A 381 23.42 25.15 0.29
N GLU A 382 23.23 26.45 0.32
CA GLU A 382 22.97 27.21 1.56
C GLU A 382 21.70 26.72 2.25
N ALA A 383 20.83 26.01 1.51
CA ALA A 383 19.62 25.37 2.00
C ALA A 383 19.97 24.15 2.86
N GLN A 384 19.83 24.31 4.16
CA GLN A 384 20.00 23.24 5.18
C GLN A 384 18.74 22.39 5.25
N GLY A 385 18.45 21.58 4.24
CA GLY A 385 17.28 20.70 4.21
C GLY A 385 17.62 19.28 3.79
N PRO A 386 16.72 18.32 4.00
CA PRO A 386 16.89 16.95 3.53
C PRO A 386 16.77 16.87 2.00
N VAL A 387 17.28 15.78 1.41
CA VAL A 387 16.94 15.37 0.06
C VAL A 387 15.62 14.60 0.14
N LEU A 388 14.62 14.97 -0.65
CA LEU A 388 13.36 14.22 -0.76
C LEU A 388 13.39 13.32 -2.00
N ILE A 389 13.03 12.04 -1.84
CA ILE A 389 12.83 11.09 -2.95
C ILE A 389 11.36 10.71 -2.97
N CYS A 390 10.65 11.02 -4.08
CA CYS A 390 9.22 10.72 -4.22
C CYS A 390 8.78 10.57 -5.68
N GLY A 391 7.49 10.30 -5.91
CA GLY A 391 6.86 10.23 -7.21
C GLY A 391 6.58 8.82 -7.73
N SER A 392 7.31 7.81 -7.23
CA SER A 392 7.10 6.41 -7.61
C SER A 392 7.58 5.44 -6.55
N LEU A 393 6.79 4.41 -6.30
CA LEU A 393 7.23 3.28 -5.46
C LEU A 393 8.36 2.48 -6.13
N TYR A 394 8.45 2.49 -7.46
CA TYR A 394 9.55 1.85 -8.19
C TYR A 394 10.86 2.61 -8.03
N LEU A 395 10.81 3.96 -8.01
CA LEU A 395 11.97 4.78 -7.68
C LEU A 395 12.49 4.47 -6.27
N LEU A 396 11.59 4.35 -5.29
CA LEU A 396 11.98 3.92 -3.94
C LEU A 396 12.50 2.47 -3.94
N GLY A 397 11.96 1.60 -4.78
CA GLY A 397 12.47 0.25 -4.96
C GLY A 397 13.92 0.22 -5.45
N GLU A 398 14.31 1.13 -6.35
CA GLU A 398 15.71 1.30 -6.76
C GLU A 398 16.58 1.76 -5.58
N PHE A 399 16.09 2.72 -4.78
CA PHE A 399 16.78 3.16 -3.58
C PHE A 399 17.02 2.01 -2.60
N TYR A 400 15.99 1.19 -2.32
CA TYR A 400 16.11 0.08 -1.40
C TYR A 400 16.94 -1.10 -1.95
N ARG A 401 17.05 -1.26 -3.26
CA ARG A 401 18.03 -2.21 -3.84
C ARG A 401 19.47 -1.78 -3.60
N MET A 402 19.73 -0.46 -3.63
CA MET A 402 21.05 0.10 -3.33
C MET A 402 21.34 0.12 -1.82
N HIS A 403 20.29 0.29 -1.00
CA HIS A 403 20.36 0.49 0.45
C HIS A 403 19.35 -0.40 1.19
N PRO A 404 19.53 -1.74 1.15
CA PRO A 404 18.56 -2.69 1.73
C PRO A 404 18.40 -2.57 3.24
N GLU A 405 19.37 -2.01 3.94
CA GLU A 405 19.33 -1.73 5.38
C GLU A 405 18.16 -0.81 5.79
N PHE A 406 17.63 0.00 4.88
CA PHE A 406 16.52 0.91 5.16
C PHE A 406 15.14 0.32 4.84
N LEU A 407 15.07 -0.88 4.28
CA LEU A 407 13.80 -1.55 3.95
C LEU A 407 13.10 -2.12 5.19
N THR A 408 13.85 -2.35 6.26
CA THR A 408 13.34 -2.86 7.55
C THR A 408 13.69 -1.90 8.68
N LYS A 409 12.98 -2.02 9.83
CA LYS A 409 13.25 -1.24 11.05
C LYS A 409 14.12 -2.04 12.00
#